data_4208b143daeea137acc8a796dd89dd3a
#
_entry.id   4208b143daeea137acc8a796dd89dd3a
#
_cell.length_a   1.000
_cell.length_b   1.000
_cell.length_c   1.000
_cell.angle_alpha   90.00
_cell.angle_beta   90.00
_cell.angle_gamma   90.00
#
_symmetry.space_group_name_H-M   'P 1'
#
loop_
_entity.id
_entity.type
_entity.pdbx_description
1 polymer ?
#
loop_
_entity_poly.entity_id
_entity_poly.type
_entity_poly.pdbx_seq_one_letter_code
_entity_poly.pdbx_strand_id
1 'polypeptide(L)'
;MKIKNPQYLVGIDLGTTHTVVAYASISAPQTIQLFPIEQLVDVGQVAARPLLPSVRYHPAEGEIAAGNLAFTASDNAILGEAARVLGAKTKGRFVTSAKSWLSHPSVDQDAAILPWGSSDDVLKVSPLDASASYLAHIRAVWGHQFPDAPLEN
;
A
#
# COMPACT_ATOMS: atom_id res chain seq x y z
N MET A 1 -24.82 8.43 15.75
CA MET A 1 -23.74 7.49 15.36
C MET A 1 -23.40 6.66 16.60
N LYS A 2 -23.65 5.37 16.63
CA LYS A 2 -23.23 4.53 17.75
C LYS A 2 -21.72 4.37 17.65
N ILE A 3 -20.97 4.96 18.56
CA ILE A 3 -19.54 4.67 18.72
C ILE A 3 -19.46 3.21 19.11
N LYS A 4 -19.06 2.34 18.17
CA LYS A 4 -18.74 0.96 18.50
C LYS A 4 -17.51 0.97 19.41
N ASN A 5 -17.56 0.26 20.51
CA ASN A 5 -16.37 0.12 21.35
C ASN A 5 -15.23 -0.50 20.53
N PRO A 6 -14.01 0.02 20.65
CA PRO A 6 -12.88 -0.56 19.93
C PRO A 6 -12.69 -2.03 20.34
N GLN A 7 -12.37 -2.88 19.38
CA GLN A 7 -12.22 -4.33 19.59
C GLN A 7 -10.77 -4.77 19.53
N TYR A 8 -9.93 -4.01 18.83
CA TYR A 8 -8.53 -4.34 18.58
C TYR A 8 -7.61 -3.16 18.91
N LEU A 9 -6.42 -3.50 19.33
CA LEU A 9 -5.24 -2.63 19.31
C LEU A 9 -4.48 -2.96 18.04
N VAL A 10 -4.17 -1.96 17.22
CA VAL A 10 -3.51 -2.15 15.94
C VAL A 10 -2.25 -1.30 15.89
N GLY A 11 -1.15 -1.92 15.54
CA GLY A 11 0.13 -1.26 15.27
C GLY A 11 0.50 -1.40 13.79
N ILE A 12 0.86 -0.30 13.15
CA ILE A 12 1.30 -0.28 11.75
C ILE A 12 2.71 0.27 11.70
N ASP A 13 3.63 -0.51 11.16
CA ASP A 13 4.97 -0.04 10.80
C ASP A 13 4.99 0.27 9.31
N LEU A 14 4.92 1.55 8.98
CA LEU A 14 5.12 2.05 7.61
C LEU A 14 6.63 2.15 7.35
N GLY A 15 7.22 1.04 6.94
CA GLY A 15 8.65 0.97 6.64
C GLY A 15 8.99 1.50 5.24
N THR A 16 10.26 1.86 5.03
CA THR A 16 10.78 2.29 3.72
C THR A 16 10.71 1.17 2.67
N THR A 17 10.90 -0.08 3.11
CA THR A 17 10.95 -1.26 2.24
C THR A 17 9.67 -2.08 2.31
N HIS A 18 9.13 -2.27 3.52
CA HIS A 18 7.92 -3.04 3.77
C HIS A 18 7.05 -2.36 4.81
N THR A 19 5.75 -2.53 4.67
CA THR A 19 4.76 -2.16 5.67
C THR A 19 4.26 -3.42 6.36
N VAL A 20 4.15 -3.37 7.68
CA VAL A 20 3.74 -4.48 8.54
C VAL A 20 2.61 -4.04 9.45
N VAL A 21 1.66 -4.93 9.69
CA VAL A 21 0.57 -4.69 10.64
C VAL A 21 0.55 -5.79 11.68
N ALA A 22 0.53 -5.38 12.94
CA ALA A 22 0.30 -6.28 14.06
C ALA A 22 -0.96 -5.85 14.82
N TYR A 23 -1.65 -6.80 15.41
CA TYR A 23 -2.85 -6.50 16.18
C TYR A 23 -3.04 -7.46 17.36
N ALA A 24 -3.81 -7.01 18.33
CA ALA A 24 -4.27 -7.83 19.44
C ALA A 24 -5.72 -7.48 19.78
N SER A 25 -6.51 -8.46 20.24
CA SER A 25 -7.81 -8.16 20.83
C SER A 25 -7.65 -7.38 22.13
N ILE A 26 -8.52 -6.39 22.36
CA ILE A 26 -8.55 -5.66 23.64
C ILE A 26 -8.79 -6.59 24.82
N SER A 27 -9.53 -7.69 24.61
CA SER A 27 -9.75 -8.69 25.66
C SER A 27 -8.54 -9.59 25.95
N ALA A 28 -7.55 -9.62 25.06
CA ALA A 28 -6.31 -10.40 25.19
C ALA A 28 -5.12 -9.61 24.62
N PRO A 29 -4.75 -8.45 25.20
CA PRO A 29 -3.79 -7.53 24.62
C PRO A 29 -2.36 -8.07 24.55
N GLN A 30 -2.03 -9.09 25.33
CA GLN A 30 -0.72 -9.77 25.32
C GLN A 30 -0.59 -10.77 24.17
N THR A 31 -1.66 -11.10 23.45
CA THR A 31 -1.65 -12.03 22.31
C THR A 31 -1.54 -11.24 21.01
N ILE A 32 -0.31 -10.89 20.65
CA ILE A 32 -0.03 -10.12 19.42
C ILE A 32 0.06 -11.06 18.23
N GLN A 33 -0.60 -10.70 17.14
CA GLN A 33 -0.60 -11.45 15.88
C GLN A 33 -0.20 -10.54 14.73
N LEU A 34 0.47 -11.10 13.72
CA LEU A 34 0.66 -10.41 12.45
C LEU A 34 -0.62 -10.48 11.63
N PHE A 35 -1.00 -9.35 11.05
CA PHE A 35 -2.14 -9.28 10.15
C PHE A 35 -1.72 -9.73 8.75
N PRO A 36 -2.32 -10.78 8.18
CA PRO A 36 -2.03 -11.22 6.83
C PRO A 36 -2.66 -10.24 5.83
N ILE A 37 -1.82 -9.55 5.07
CA ILE A 37 -2.24 -8.52 4.13
C ILE A 37 -2.51 -9.15 2.77
N GLU A 38 -3.77 -9.19 2.36
CA GLU A 38 -4.15 -9.59 0.99
C GLU A 38 -3.63 -8.56 0.00
N GLN A 39 -2.93 -9.03 -1.01
CA GLN A 39 -2.31 -8.19 -2.03
C GLN A 39 -2.15 -8.95 -3.34
N LEU A 40 -2.00 -8.21 -4.43
CA LEU A 40 -1.54 -8.82 -5.68
C LEU A 40 -0.09 -9.31 -5.52
N VAL A 41 0.11 -10.58 -5.78
CA VAL A 41 1.46 -11.21 -5.80
C VAL A 41 1.98 -11.38 -7.21
N ASP A 42 1.07 -11.47 -8.19
CA ASP A 42 1.33 -11.41 -9.63
C ASP A 42 0.07 -10.85 -10.31
N VAL A 43 0.14 -10.58 -11.61
CA VAL A 43 -1.01 -10.10 -12.40
C VAL A 43 -2.16 -11.09 -12.28
N GLY A 44 -3.30 -10.63 -11.76
CA GLY A 44 -4.49 -11.45 -11.53
C GLY A 44 -4.38 -12.50 -10.41
N GLN A 45 -3.32 -12.49 -9.62
CA GLN A 45 -3.14 -13.41 -8.50
C GLN A 45 -3.08 -12.66 -7.17
N VAL A 46 -3.98 -12.98 -6.26
CA VAL A 46 -4.07 -12.42 -4.92
C VAL A 46 -3.62 -13.47 -3.89
N ALA A 47 -2.81 -13.05 -2.94
CA ALA A 47 -2.47 -13.86 -1.78
C ALA A 47 -2.27 -12.99 -0.54
N ALA A 48 -2.52 -13.57 0.63
CA ALA A 48 -2.20 -12.93 1.90
C ALA A 48 -0.72 -13.13 2.24
N ARG A 49 -0.07 -12.05 2.67
CA ARG A 49 1.34 -12.04 3.07
C ARG A 49 1.52 -11.27 4.38
N PRO A 50 2.48 -11.63 5.23
CA PRO A 50 2.75 -10.91 6.47
C PRO A 50 3.37 -9.53 6.22
N LEU A 51 3.94 -9.29 5.05
CA LEU A 51 4.61 -8.06 4.64
C LEU A 51 3.98 -7.51 3.36
N LEU A 52 3.73 -6.21 3.33
CA LEU A 52 3.39 -5.48 2.10
C LEU A 52 4.64 -4.72 1.66
N PRO A 53 5.27 -5.05 0.51
CA PRO A 53 6.32 -4.21 -0.04
C PRO A 53 5.84 -2.76 -0.22
N SER A 54 6.60 -1.79 0.33
CA SER A 54 6.29 -0.35 0.25
C SER A 54 6.74 0.20 -1.10
N VAL A 55 6.12 -0.32 -2.15
CA VAL A 55 6.43 -0.02 -3.56
C VAL A 55 5.13 0.10 -4.36
N ARG A 56 5.19 0.83 -5.47
CA ARG A 56 4.08 0.90 -6.43
C ARG A 56 4.61 0.89 -7.86
N TYR A 57 3.80 0.34 -8.74
CA TYR A 57 4.02 0.29 -10.16
C TYR A 57 2.90 1.02 -10.90
N HIS A 58 3.26 1.90 -11.81
CA HIS A 58 2.33 2.69 -12.62
C HIS A 58 2.20 2.06 -14.01
N PRO A 59 1.22 1.19 -14.25
CA PRO A 59 1.08 0.51 -15.54
C PRO A 59 0.80 1.50 -16.66
N ALA A 60 1.24 1.16 -17.88
CA ALA A 60 0.82 1.87 -19.07
C ALA A 60 -0.66 1.59 -19.35
N GLU A 61 -1.30 2.47 -20.12
CA GLU A 61 -2.69 2.26 -20.56
C GLU A 61 -2.80 0.93 -21.32
N GLY A 62 -3.72 0.08 -20.87
CA GLY A 62 -3.95 -1.24 -21.47
C GLY A 62 -2.91 -2.32 -21.16
N GLU A 63 -1.87 -2.02 -20.39
CA GLU A 63 -0.85 -3.00 -20.02
C GLU A 63 -1.43 -4.14 -19.16
N ILE A 64 -2.40 -3.82 -18.31
CA ILE A 64 -3.06 -4.79 -17.43
C ILE A 64 -4.56 -4.75 -17.67
N ALA A 65 -5.15 -5.90 -17.93
CA ALA A 65 -6.59 -6.02 -18.11
C ALA A 65 -7.35 -5.63 -16.83
N ALA A 66 -8.44 -4.88 -16.96
CA ALA A 66 -9.22 -4.35 -15.83
C ALA A 66 -9.67 -5.42 -14.82
N GLY A 67 -9.96 -6.66 -15.27
CA GLY A 67 -10.31 -7.78 -14.39
C GLY A 67 -9.18 -8.30 -13.49
N ASN A 68 -7.94 -7.87 -13.74
CA ASN A 68 -6.75 -8.25 -12.98
C ASN A 68 -6.28 -7.17 -12.00
N LEU A 69 -7.07 -6.11 -11.80
CA LEU A 69 -6.75 -4.94 -10.99
C LEU A 69 -7.39 -4.98 -9.59
N ALA A 70 -7.53 -6.17 -9.01
CA ALA A 70 -7.96 -6.28 -7.61
C ALA A 70 -6.93 -5.61 -6.68
N PHE A 71 -7.42 -4.86 -5.68
CA PHE A 71 -6.57 -4.19 -4.68
C PHE A 71 -5.54 -3.19 -5.26
N THR A 72 -5.89 -2.49 -6.32
CA THR A 72 -5.07 -1.36 -6.81
C THR A 72 -5.33 -0.10 -6.02
N ALA A 73 -4.40 0.86 -6.09
CA ALA A 73 -4.62 2.21 -5.60
C ALA A 73 -5.71 2.93 -6.41
N SER A 74 -6.23 4.03 -5.89
CA SER A 74 -7.30 4.81 -6.53
C SER A 74 -6.94 5.34 -7.92
N ASP A 75 -5.64 5.47 -8.22
CA ASP A 75 -5.09 5.86 -9.51
C ASP A 75 -4.65 4.66 -10.38
N ASN A 76 -5.16 3.47 -10.08
CA ASN A 76 -4.85 2.19 -10.74
C ASN A 76 -3.39 1.73 -10.60
N ALA A 77 -2.59 2.36 -9.75
CA ALA A 77 -1.26 1.86 -9.46
C ALA A 77 -1.33 0.53 -8.71
N ILE A 78 -0.44 -0.38 -9.07
CA ILE A 78 -0.32 -1.67 -8.41
C ILE A 78 0.60 -1.52 -7.21
N LEU A 79 0.23 -2.15 -6.11
CA LEU A 79 0.98 -2.12 -4.85
C LEU A 79 1.54 -3.52 -4.52
N GLY A 80 2.48 -3.56 -3.61
CA GLY A 80 2.95 -4.80 -3.00
C GLY A 80 3.82 -5.66 -3.90
N GLU A 81 3.67 -6.97 -3.78
CA GLU A 81 4.57 -7.95 -4.41
C GLU A 81 4.50 -7.92 -5.94
N ALA A 82 3.30 -7.79 -6.52
CA ALA A 82 3.13 -7.65 -7.97
C ALA A 82 3.80 -6.37 -8.51
N ALA A 83 3.73 -5.26 -7.78
CA ALA A 83 4.43 -4.03 -8.15
C ALA A 83 5.95 -4.24 -8.21
N ARG A 84 6.50 -4.99 -7.26
CA ARG A 84 7.92 -5.34 -7.24
C ARG A 84 8.32 -6.20 -8.43
N VAL A 85 7.50 -7.20 -8.78
CA VAL A 85 7.74 -8.09 -9.92
C VAL A 85 7.71 -7.32 -11.24
N LEU A 86 6.70 -6.46 -11.44
CA LEU A 86 6.56 -5.63 -12.64
C LEU A 86 7.65 -4.57 -12.73
N GLY A 87 7.95 -3.90 -11.62
CA GLY A 87 8.97 -2.86 -11.54
C GLY A 87 10.38 -3.36 -11.83
N ALA A 88 10.66 -4.63 -11.52
CA ALA A 88 11.93 -5.26 -11.88
C ALA A 88 12.09 -5.46 -13.40
N LYS A 89 10.99 -5.56 -14.14
CA LYS A 89 10.97 -5.78 -15.59
C LYS A 89 10.88 -4.49 -16.41
N THR A 90 10.31 -3.43 -15.84
CA THR A 90 10.00 -2.19 -16.58
C THR A 90 10.58 -0.97 -15.89
N LYS A 91 11.55 -0.33 -16.52
CA LYS A 91 12.18 0.90 -15.99
C LYS A 91 11.23 2.10 -16.08
N GLY A 92 11.38 3.02 -15.12
CA GLY A 92 10.71 4.33 -15.15
C GLY A 92 9.26 4.34 -14.68
N ARG A 93 8.67 3.19 -14.34
CA ARG A 93 7.28 3.08 -13.85
C ARG A 93 7.17 2.58 -12.41
N PHE A 94 8.30 2.41 -11.74
CA PHE A 94 8.40 1.81 -10.42
C PHE A 94 8.80 2.82 -9.37
N VAL A 95 8.01 2.94 -8.32
CA VAL A 95 8.26 3.78 -7.15
C VAL A 95 8.74 2.91 -6.00
N THR A 96 9.93 3.20 -5.51
CA THR A 96 10.52 2.62 -4.30
C THR A 96 10.87 3.72 -3.32
N SER A 97 10.99 3.38 -2.05
CA SER A 97 11.49 4.29 -1.01
C SER A 97 10.75 5.62 -0.91
N ALA A 98 9.46 5.67 -1.24
CA ALA A 98 8.66 6.89 -1.21
C ALA A 98 8.73 7.59 0.16
N LYS A 99 8.74 6.82 1.25
CA LYS A 99 8.88 7.34 2.62
C LYS A 99 10.15 8.17 2.83
N SER A 100 11.27 7.78 2.20
CA SER A 100 12.53 8.52 2.33
C SER A 100 12.45 9.93 1.76
N TRP A 101 11.60 10.15 0.76
CA TRP A 101 11.38 11.47 0.17
C TRP A 101 10.59 12.40 1.09
N LEU A 102 9.79 11.87 2.04
CA LEU A 102 9.03 12.69 3.00
C LEU A 102 9.93 13.51 3.92
N SER A 103 11.16 13.07 4.16
CA SER A 103 12.13 13.75 5.00
C SER A 103 13.25 14.43 4.22
N HIS A 104 13.17 14.46 2.89
CA HIS A 104 14.22 15.06 2.05
C HIS A 104 14.12 16.61 2.09
N PRO A 105 15.17 17.33 2.51
CA PRO A 105 15.09 18.76 2.82
C PRO A 105 14.82 19.67 1.62
N SER A 106 15.05 19.17 0.40
CA SER A 106 14.91 19.95 -0.84
C SER A 106 13.75 19.48 -1.71
N VAL A 107 12.84 18.66 -1.16
CA VAL A 107 11.72 18.09 -1.91
C VAL A 107 10.41 18.54 -1.27
N ASP A 108 9.52 19.04 -2.10
CA ASP A 108 8.12 19.22 -1.74
C ASP A 108 7.43 17.85 -1.72
N GLN A 109 7.06 17.40 -0.54
CA GLN A 109 6.44 16.08 -0.33
C GLN A 109 5.06 15.93 -1.00
N ASP A 110 4.42 17.05 -1.33
CA ASP A 110 3.13 17.11 -2.04
C ASP A 110 3.28 17.20 -3.56
N ALA A 111 4.50 17.43 -4.06
CA ALA A 111 4.76 17.49 -5.50
C ALA A 111 4.77 16.11 -6.14
N ALA A 112 4.09 15.97 -7.29
CA ALA A 112 4.01 14.73 -8.07
C ALA A 112 5.33 14.47 -8.81
N ILE A 113 6.31 13.88 -8.15
CA ILE A 113 7.67 13.67 -8.64
C ILE A 113 8.08 12.19 -8.83
N LEU A 114 7.28 11.26 -8.31
CA LEU A 114 7.59 9.83 -8.35
C LEU A 114 6.75 9.08 -9.41
N PRO A 115 7.35 8.18 -10.19
CA PRO A 115 8.76 7.73 -10.22
C PRO A 115 9.71 8.86 -10.65
N TRP A 116 10.81 9.02 -9.93
CA TRP A 116 11.81 10.04 -10.23
C TRP A 116 12.48 9.79 -11.58
N GLY A 117 12.58 10.84 -12.41
CA GLY A 117 13.21 10.73 -13.73
C GLY A 117 12.43 9.91 -14.76
N SER A 118 11.16 9.60 -14.51
CA SER A 118 10.30 8.97 -15.49
C SER A 118 9.95 9.90 -16.65
N SER A 119 9.59 9.31 -17.79
CA SER A 119 9.07 10.04 -18.95
C SER A 119 7.72 10.70 -18.67
N ASP A 120 7.30 11.65 -19.54
CA ASP A 120 6.09 12.44 -19.33
C ASP A 120 4.79 11.65 -19.50
N ASP A 121 4.85 10.48 -20.15
CA ASP A 121 3.70 9.56 -20.30
C ASP A 121 3.40 8.75 -19.03
N VAL A 122 4.29 8.80 -18.03
CA VAL A 122 4.09 8.09 -16.77
C VAL A 122 3.36 8.99 -15.77
N LEU A 123 2.22 8.52 -15.29
CA LEU A 123 1.51 9.20 -14.21
C LEU A 123 2.42 9.30 -13.00
N LYS A 124 2.62 10.52 -12.50
CA LYS A 124 3.44 10.78 -11.31
C LYS A 124 2.57 10.92 -10.07
N VAL A 125 3.15 10.58 -8.95
CA VAL A 125 2.53 10.67 -7.63
C VAL A 125 3.48 11.43 -6.69
N SER A 126 2.91 12.08 -5.67
CA SER A 126 3.71 12.70 -4.63
C SER A 126 4.27 11.65 -3.64
N PRO A 127 5.38 11.93 -2.95
CA PRO A 127 5.85 11.08 -1.85
C PRO A 127 4.79 10.84 -0.78
N LEU A 128 3.98 11.85 -0.47
CA LEU A 128 2.90 11.77 0.50
C LEU A 128 1.80 10.81 0.02
N ASP A 129 1.28 11.00 -1.20
CA ASP A 129 0.23 10.14 -1.75
C ASP A 129 0.70 8.71 -1.96
N ALA A 130 1.96 8.51 -2.39
CA ALA A 130 2.53 7.18 -2.51
C ALA A 130 2.56 6.47 -1.14
N SER A 131 3.00 7.15 -0.09
CA SER A 131 3.03 6.60 1.27
C SER A 131 1.62 6.36 1.81
N ALA A 132 0.70 7.29 1.58
CA ALA A 132 -0.70 7.17 1.97
C ALA A 132 -1.40 5.98 1.28
N SER A 133 -1.03 5.67 0.03
CA SER A 133 -1.63 4.55 -0.70
C SER A 133 -1.38 3.19 -0.07
N TYR A 134 -0.22 3.00 0.60
CA TYR A 134 0.05 1.77 1.35
C TYR A 134 -0.87 1.63 2.57
N LEU A 135 -1.10 2.72 3.29
CA LEU A 135 -2.02 2.75 4.43
C LEU A 135 -3.48 2.58 4.00
N ALA A 136 -3.86 3.18 2.87
CA ALA A 136 -5.19 3.01 2.29
C ALA A 136 -5.46 1.55 1.90
N HIS A 137 -4.46 0.86 1.34
CA HIS A 137 -4.54 -0.57 1.06
C HIS A 137 -4.74 -1.39 2.34
N ILE A 138 -3.94 -1.15 3.38
CA ILE A 138 -4.10 -1.79 4.69
C ILE A 138 -5.52 -1.58 5.24
N ARG A 139 -6.01 -0.34 5.19
CA ARG A 139 -7.37 0.00 5.66
C ARG A 139 -8.45 -0.78 4.90
N ALA A 140 -8.33 -0.89 3.58
CA ALA A 140 -9.29 -1.61 2.75
C ALA A 140 -9.30 -3.11 3.08
N VAL A 141 -8.12 -3.74 3.15
CA VAL A 141 -7.97 -5.16 3.48
C VAL A 141 -8.43 -5.47 4.90
N TRP A 142 -8.11 -4.60 5.85
CA TRP A 142 -8.59 -4.72 7.23
C TRP A 142 -10.12 -4.67 7.29
N GLY A 143 -10.73 -3.69 6.64
CA GLY A 143 -12.19 -3.53 6.59
C GLY A 143 -12.90 -4.72 5.92
N HIS A 144 -12.26 -5.35 4.94
CA HIS A 144 -12.75 -6.58 4.32
C HIS A 144 -12.72 -7.77 5.30
N GLN A 145 -11.65 -7.90 6.06
CA GLN A 145 -11.47 -9.01 7.02
C GLN A 145 -12.22 -8.79 8.34
N PHE A 146 -12.31 -7.54 8.79
CA PHE A 146 -12.98 -7.14 10.04
C PHE A 146 -14.06 -6.07 9.79
N PRO A 147 -15.16 -6.41 9.08
CA PRO A 147 -16.17 -5.42 8.68
C PRO A 147 -16.89 -4.78 9.88
N ASP A 148 -16.93 -5.45 11.03
CA ASP A 148 -17.54 -4.92 12.24
C ASP A 148 -16.59 -4.07 13.11
N ALA A 149 -15.31 -4.05 12.78
CA ALA A 149 -14.27 -3.30 13.48
C ALA A 149 -13.30 -2.63 12.49
N PRO A 150 -13.78 -1.72 11.61
CA PRO A 150 -12.93 -1.05 10.64
C PRO A 150 -11.85 -0.20 11.33
N LEU A 151 -10.74 0.04 10.63
CA LEU A 151 -9.75 1.04 11.03
C LEU A 151 -10.34 2.42 10.76
N GLU A 152 -10.99 2.97 11.75
CA GLU A 152 -11.49 4.34 11.74
C GLU A 152 -10.62 5.22 12.64
N ASN A 153 -10.62 6.51 12.32
CA ASN A 153 -9.85 7.56 12.99
C ASN A 153 -10.09 7.65 14.51
#